data_7fd4a3cf6162a6540009d7699e587a88
#
_entry.id   7fd4a3cf6162a6540009d7699e587a88
#
_cell.length_a   1.000
_cell.length_b   1.000
_cell.length_c   1.000
_cell.angle_alpha   90.00
_cell.angle_beta   90.00
_cell.angle_gamma   90.00
#
_symmetry.space_group_name_H-M   'P 1'
#
loop_
_entity.id
_entity.type
_entity.pdbx_description
1 polymer ?
#
loop_
_entity_poly.entity_id
_entity_poly.type
_entity_poly.pdbx_seq_one_letter_code
_entity_poly.pdbx_strand_id
1 'polypeptide(L)'
;MSVVTVRQKVKDGSVEEAEAAARELFATLDRLRPEGLRYASTRVVDSSTFVILTELAEGIEDPRPAIPEFARFLEQLKGWVDGPPVIEHLDVVGSYDLFGTQREESTVR
;
A
#
# COMPACT_ATOMS: atom_id res chain seq x y z
N MET A 1 5.30 0.44 17.19
CA MET A 1 5.11 0.65 15.76
C MET A 1 5.43 -0.62 15.02
N SER A 2 4.59 -1.01 14.11
CA SER A 2 4.77 -2.24 13.35
C SER A 2 4.89 -1.85 11.88
N VAL A 3 5.90 -2.36 11.20
CA VAL A 3 6.13 -2.08 9.79
C VAL A 3 6.24 -3.38 9.03
N VAL A 4 5.48 -3.51 7.96
CA VAL A 4 5.42 -4.73 7.17
C VAL A 4 5.53 -4.37 5.71
N THR A 5 6.30 -5.14 4.93
CA THR A 5 6.26 -5.03 3.49
C THR A 5 5.60 -6.25 2.91
N VAL A 6 4.91 -6.05 1.79
CA VAL A 6 4.35 -7.15 1.01
C VAL A 6 4.83 -6.96 -0.41
N ARG A 7 5.51 -7.97 -0.94
CA ARG A 7 5.96 -7.95 -2.32
C ARG A 7 5.03 -8.87 -3.08
N GLN A 8 4.33 -8.34 -4.08
CA GLN A 8 3.30 -9.10 -4.79
C GLN A 8 3.43 -8.89 -6.28
N LYS A 9 3.59 -9.97 -7.01
CA LYS A 9 3.60 -9.91 -8.45
C LYS A 9 2.18 -10.01 -8.97
N VAL A 10 1.83 -9.23 -9.98
CA VAL A 10 0.55 -9.35 -10.64
C VAL A 10 0.78 -9.79 -12.07
N LYS A 11 -0.26 -10.27 -12.73
CA LYS A 11 -0.18 -10.69 -14.12
C LYS A 11 0.19 -9.49 -14.96
N ASP A 12 1.02 -9.71 -15.98
CA ASP A 12 1.52 -8.61 -16.79
C ASP A 12 0.39 -7.79 -17.40
N GLY A 13 -0.67 -8.43 -17.83
CA GLY A 13 -1.78 -7.72 -18.43
C GLY A 13 -2.71 -7.03 -17.42
N SER A 14 -2.43 -7.17 -16.13
CA SER A 14 -3.29 -6.60 -15.09
C SER A 14 -2.67 -5.42 -14.35
N VAL A 15 -1.49 -4.98 -14.76
CA VAL A 15 -0.77 -3.92 -14.02
C VAL A 15 -1.57 -2.63 -14.00
N GLU A 16 -2.12 -2.22 -15.14
CA GLU A 16 -2.85 -0.95 -15.20
C GLU A 16 -4.12 -1.00 -14.36
N GLU A 17 -4.83 -2.12 -14.41
CA GLU A 17 -6.04 -2.25 -13.61
C GLU A 17 -5.70 -2.25 -12.12
N ALA A 18 -4.64 -2.95 -11.74
CA ALA A 18 -4.22 -2.98 -10.33
C ALA A 18 -3.83 -1.60 -9.84
N GLU A 19 -3.11 -0.84 -10.68
CA GLU A 19 -2.72 0.52 -10.28
C GLU A 19 -3.94 1.42 -10.16
N ALA A 20 -4.89 1.32 -11.07
CA ALA A 20 -6.09 2.15 -10.99
C ALA A 20 -6.90 1.84 -9.74
N ALA A 21 -7.03 0.55 -9.40
CA ALA A 21 -7.75 0.15 -8.20
C ALA A 21 -7.03 0.63 -6.94
N ALA A 22 -5.70 0.58 -6.95
CA ALA A 22 -4.92 1.07 -5.82
C ALA A 22 -5.13 2.57 -5.65
N ARG A 23 -5.13 3.34 -6.74
CA ARG A 23 -5.34 4.78 -6.64
C ARG A 23 -6.71 5.10 -6.08
N GLU A 24 -7.73 4.33 -6.44
CA GLU A 24 -9.05 4.54 -5.88
C GLU A 24 -9.06 4.25 -4.38
N LEU A 25 -8.38 3.19 -3.97
CA LEU A 25 -8.30 2.87 -2.55
C LEU A 25 -7.61 3.98 -1.78
N PHE A 26 -6.50 4.50 -2.33
CA PHE A 26 -5.77 5.56 -1.63
C PHE A 26 -6.58 6.87 -1.59
N ALA A 27 -7.40 7.14 -2.60
CA ALA A 27 -8.29 8.29 -2.55
C ALA A 27 -9.31 8.12 -1.41
N THR A 28 -9.81 6.90 -1.21
CA THR A 28 -10.71 6.62 -0.10
C THR A 28 -9.99 6.82 1.24
N LEU A 29 -8.77 6.32 1.36
CA LEU A 29 -8.02 6.47 2.61
C LEU A 29 -7.71 7.93 2.88
N ASP A 30 -7.42 8.69 1.84
CA ASP A 30 -7.14 10.10 1.99
C ASP A 30 -8.37 10.86 2.49
N ARG A 31 -9.56 10.43 2.10
CA ARG A 31 -10.79 11.02 2.57
C ARG A 31 -11.12 10.59 3.99
N LEU A 32 -10.89 9.30 4.33
CA LEU A 32 -11.26 8.77 5.64
C LEU A 32 -10.21 9.06 6.72
N ARG A 33 -8.97 9.15 6.34
CA ARG A 33 -7.84 9.44 7.21
C ARG A 33 -7.81 8.57 8.46
N PRO A 34 -7.73 7.23 8.31
CA PRO A 34 -7.74 6.34 9.47
C PRO A 34 -6.54 6.61 10.36
N GLU A 35 -6.79 6.69 11.66
CA GLU A 35 -5.76 7.05 12.59
C GLU A 35 -4.75 5.94 12.75
N GLY A 36 -3.47 6.28 12.84
CA GLY A 36 -2.41 5.31 13.17
C GLY A 36 -1.95 4.48 12.00
N LEU A 37 -2.49 4.70 10.79
CA LEU A 37 -2.09 3.92 9.63
C LEU A 37 -1.27 4.79 8.68
N ARG A 38 -0.12 4.27 8.26
CA ARG A 38 0.66 4.88 7.18
C ARG A 38 0.89 3.78 6.16
N TYR A 39 0.60 4.05 4.91
CA TYR A 39 0.43 2.99 3.95
C TYR A 39 0.84 3.51 2.58
N ALA A 40 1.65 2.75 1.88
CA ALA A 40 2.12 3.14 0.56
C ALA A 40 2.17 1.92 -0.34
N SER A 41 1.80 2.12 -1.60
CA SER A 41 1.95 1.07 -2.59
C SER A 41 2.90 1.59 -3.65
N THR A 42 3.90 0.81 -3.98
CA THR A 42 4.89 1.16 -4.97
C THR A 42 4.98 0.02 -5.98
N ARG A 43 5.59 0.28 -7.11
CA ARG A 43 5.84 -0.76 -8.10
C ARG A 43 7.29 -0.67 -8.50
N VAL A 44 7.95 -1.81 -8.61
CA VAL A 44 9.32 -1.85 -9.09
C VAL A 44 9.31 -1.37 -10.53
N VAL A 45 10.17 -0.42 -10.86
CA VAL A 45 10.18 0.21 -12.17
C VAL A 45 10.29 -0.84 -13.28
N ASP A 46 9.47 -0.68 -14.31
CA ASP A 46 9.46 -1.56 -15.45
C ASP A 46 9.18 -3.02 -15.11
N SER A 47 8.33 -3.24 -14.13
CA SER A 47 7.97 -4.60 -13.75
C SER A 47 6.50 -4.69 -13.37
N SER A 48 6.06 -5.91 -13.09
CA SER A 48 4.70 -6.15 -12.58
C SER A 48 4.71 -6.50 -11.10
N THR A 49 5.78 -6.14 -10.38
CA THR A 49 5.90 -6.41 -8.96
C THR A 49 5.59 -5.17 -8.15
N PHE A 50 4.63 -5.30 -7.24
CA PHE A 50 4.29 -4.21 -6.32
C PHE A 50 4.94 -4.47 -4.98
N VAL A 51 5.40 -3.41 -4.34
CA VAL A 51 5.96 -3.48 -2.99
C VAL A 51 5.13 -2.54 -2.13
N ILE A 52 4.43 -3.09 -1.17
CA ILE A 52 3.49 -2.34 -0.34
C ILE A 52 4.09 -2.24 1.06
N LEU A 53 4.06 -1.03 1.61
CA LEU A 53 4.54 -0.80 2.97
C LEU A 53 3.37 -0.39 3.85
N THR A 54 3.28 -1.00 5.02
CA THR A 54 2.26 -0.67 6.00
C THR A 54 2.92 -0.40 7.33
N GLU A 55 2.58 0.73 7.93
CA GLU A 55 3.03 1.04 9.27
C GLU A 55 1.81 1.26 10.15
N LEU A 56 1.78 0.61 11.31
CA LEU A 56 0.71 0.83 12.28
C LEU A 56 1.32 1.37 13.56
N ALA A 57 0.75 2.44 14.08
CA ALA A 57 1.20 3.01 15.35
C ALA A 57 0.96 2.01 16.47
N GLU A 58 1.77 2.14 17.53
CA GLU A 58 1.68 1.21 18.62
C GLU A 58 0.33 1.29 19.28
N GLY A 59 -0.26 0.15 19.59
CA GLY A 59 -1.57 0.11 20.25
C GLY A 59 -2.75 0.33 19.33
N ILE A 60 -2.52 0.54 18.04
CA ILE A 60 -3.60 0.79 17.11
C ILE A 60 -3.94 -0.50 16.37
N GLU A 61 -5.20 -0.85 16.37
CA GLU A 61 -5.68 -1.99 15.63
C GLU A 61 -5.77 -1.58 14.14
N ASP A 62 -5.41 -2.49 13.25
CA ASP A 62 -5.40 -2.20 11.81
C ASP A 62 -6.80 -1.78 11.39
N PRO A 63 -7.00 -0.56 10.90
CA PRO A 63 -8.33 -0.11 10.52
C PRO A 63 -8.80 -0.60 9.15
N ARG A 64 -7.91 -1.17 8.36
CA ARG A 64 -8.24 -1.51 6.98
C ARG A 64 -9.34 -2.54 6.83
N PRO A 65 -9.39 -3.61 7.66
CA PRO A 65 -10.46 -4.60 7.49
C PRO A 65 -11.86 -4.05 7.68
N ALA A 66 -11.99 -2.91 8.38
CA ALA A 66 -13.30 -2.30 8.60
C ALA A 66 -13.70 -1.36 7.49
N ILE A 67 -12.86 -1.15 6.48
CA ILE A 67 -13.13 -0.24 5.38
C ILE A 67 -13.66 -1.06 4.21
N PRO A 68 -14.93 -0.85 3.80
CA PRO A 68 -15.49 -1.68 2.73
C PRO A 68 -14.74 -1.60 1.41
N GLU A 69 -14.20 -0.43 1.10
CA GLU A 69 -13.44 -0.28 -0.13
C GLU A 69 -12.17 -1.11 -0.13
N PHE A 70 -11.57 -1.31 1.06
CA PHE A 70 -10.38 -2.15 1.17
C PHE A 70 -10.76 -3.61 0.91
N ALA A 71 -11.88 -4.07 1.45
CA ALA A 71 -12.33 -5.44 1.22
C ALA A 71 -12.63 -5.67 -0.26
N ARG A 72 -13.22 -4.67 -0.91
CA ARG A 72 -13.50 -4.77 -2.33
C ARG A 72 -12.21 -4.82 -3.15
N PHE A 73 -11.22 -4.02 -2.76
CA PHE A 73 -9.93 -4.02 -3.42
C PHE A 73 -9.27 -5.40 -3.30
N LEU A 74 -9.32 -6.02 -2.13
CA LEU A 74 -8.72 -7.34 -1.96
C LEU A 74 -9.41 -8.40 -2.82
N GLU A 75 -10.73 -8.30 -2.98
CA GLU A 75 -11.44 -9.22 -3.84
C GLU A 75 -11.03 -9.05 -5.29
N GLN A 76 -10.88 -7.82 -5.75
CA GLN A 76 -10.43 -7.57 -7.10
C GLN A 76 -9.00 -8.07 -7.30
N LEU A 77 -8.16 -7.89 -6.30
CA LEU A 77 -6.77 -8.28 -6.37
C LEU A 77 -6.61 -9.78 -6.63
N LYS A 78 -7.51 -10.59 -6.10
CA LYS A 78 -7.43 -12.03 -6.30
C LYS A 78 -7.41 -12.40 -7.78
N GLY A 79 -8.05 -11.61 -8.63
CA GLY A 79 -8.07 -11.90 -10.05
C GLY A 79 -6.82 -11.45 -10.79
N TRP A 80 -5.98 -10.64 -10.15
CA TRP A 80 -4.82 -10.06 -10.79
C TRP A 80 -3.49 -10.62 -10.31
N VAL A 81 -3.45 -11.27 -9.14
CA VAL A 81 -2.18 -11.71 -8.57
C VAL A 81 -1.59 -12.87 -9.37
N ASP A 82 -0.27 -12.92 -9.40
CA ASP A 82 0.48 -13.95 -10.06
C ASP A 82 1.43 -14.52 -9.02
N GLY A 83 0.99 -15.54 -8.32
CA GLY A 83 1.77 -16.19 -7.27
C GLY A 83 1.50 -15.64 -5.89
N PRO A 84 2.10 -16.24 -4.89
CA PRO A 84 1.85 -15.83 -3.51
C PRO A 84 2.62 -14.58 -3.15
N PRO A 85 2.14 -13.81 -2.17
CA PRO A 85 2.88 -12.65 -1.70
C PRO A 85 4.06 -13.05 -0.83
N VAL A 86 5.07 -12.21 -0.80
CA VAL A 86 6.18 -12.36 0.14
C VAL A 86 6.00 -11.26 1.20
N ILE A 87 5.78 -11.66 2.44
CA ILE A 87 5.49 -10.75 3.54
C ILE A 87 6.68 -10.73 4.49
N GLU A 88 7.17 -9.54 4.78
CA GLU A 88 8.30 -9.40 5.69
C GLU A 88 8.00 -8.34 6.73
N HIS A 89 8.36 -8.63 7.97
CA HIS A 89 8.22 -7.68 9.07
C HIS A 89 9.56 -6.97 9.22
N LEU A 90 9.52 -5.66 9.35
CA LEU A 90 10.73 -4.85 9.35
C LEU A 90 10.95 -4.15 10.67
N ASP A 91 12.22 -4.06 11.08
CA ASP A 91 12.60 -3.23 12.20
C ASP A 91 13.07 -1.91 11.63
N VAL A 92 12.48 -0.81 12.04
CA VAL A 92 12.88 0.49 11.54
C VAL A 92 14.14 0.94 12.26
N VAL A 93 15.22 1.02 11.52
CA VAL A 93 16.50 1.48 12.08
C VAL A 93 16.51 3.00 12.11
N GLY A 94 15.87 3.65 11.17
CA GLY A 94 15.79 5.09 11.12
C GLY A 94 14.86 5.49 9.98
N SER A 95 14.34 6.70 10.03
CA SER A 95 13.44 7.17 8.99
C SER A 95 13.41 8.68 9.02
N TYR A 96 13.36 9.29 7.86
CA TYR A 96 13.30 10.74 7.75
C TYR A 96 12.38 11.08 6.60
N ASP A 97 11.21 11.58 6.89
CA ASP A 97 10.25 12.13 5.93
C ASP A 97 10.04 11.22 4.71
N LEU A 98 9.95 9.93 4.96
CA LEU A 98 9.80 8.93 3.91
C LEU A 98 8.53 9.16 3.14
N PHE A 99 8.59 9.19 1.82
CA PHE A 99 7.53 9.51 0.87
C PHE A 99 6.98 10.90 1.09
N GLY A 100 7.57 11.70 1.95
CA GLY A 100 7.12 13.02 2.23
C GLY A 100 5.73 13.05 2.71
N THR A 101 5.13 14.16 2.47
CA THR A 101 3.82 14.22 2.81
C THR A 101 3.18 14.25 1.61
N GLN A 102 2.23 14.04 1.36
CA GLN A 102 1.60 14.08 0.23
C GLN A 102 1.51 15.34 -0.35
N ARG A 103 1.98 16.38 0.08
CA ARG A 103 1.81 17.59 -0.48
C ARG A 103 2.50 17.63 -1.62
N GLU A 104 2.30 17.87 -2.26
CA GLU A 104 2.81 17.94 -3.33
C GLU A 104 4.00 18.39 -3.50
N GLU A 105 4.33 18.74 -3.13
CA GLU A 105 5.38 19.15 -3.23
C GLU A 105 6.22 18.45 -3.63
N SER A 106 5.96 17.93 -3.61
CA SER A 106 6.72 17.33 -3.88
C SER A 106 7.35 17.55 -4.89
N THR A 107 7.23 18.24 -5.17
CA THR A 107 7.70 18.60 -6.06
C THR A 107 8.94 18.77 -6.02
N VAL A 108 9.44 18.80 -5.68
CA VAL A 108 10.54 19.04 -5.64
C VAL A 108 11.49 18.38 -5.89
N ARG A 109 11.87 18.16 -6.11
CA ARG A 109 12.70 17.83 -6.21
C ARG A 109 13.32 17.82 -6.42
#